data_841a9d7ef694edbe78f944978659bceb
#
_entry.id   841a9d7ef694edbe78f944978659bceb
#
_cell.length_a   1.000
_cell.length_b   1.000
_cell.length_c   1.000
_cell.angle_alpha   90.00
_cell.angle_beta   90.00
_cell.angle_gamma   90.00
#
_symmetry.space_group_name_H-M   'P 1'
#
loop_
_entity.id
_entity.type
_entity.pdbx_description
1 polymer ?
#
loop_
_entity_poly.entity_id
_entity_poly.type
_entity_poly.pdbx_seq_one_letter_code
_entity_poly.pdbx_strand_id
1 'polypeptide(L)'
;MRARAGVLVAALVAGIASPVMAQDEALLGRWRTPAQNGVVAIERCGAALCARVVDAAALRADPYQRDVRNRDPALRSRPVKGLTVVRAASGGPCVWTAGPLYDPDSGQGAATGTLTLVAPDRLAVRGCIARLLCRTQTWTRAR
;
A
#
# COMPACT_ATOMS: atom_id res chain seq x y z
N MET A 1 -0.49 -42.47 54.72
CA MET A 1 0.00 -42.04 53.38
C MET A 1 -1.07 -41.18 52.74
N ARG A 2 -0.82 -39.89 52.65
CA ARG A 2 -1.78 -38.94 52.02
C ARG A 2 -1.16 -38.51 50.67
N ALA A 3 -1.78 -38.93 49.55
CA ALA A 3 -1.43 -38.49 48.22
C ALA A 3 -1.95 -37.07 47.98
N ARG A 4 -1.08 -36.14 47.68
CA ARG A 4 -1.43 -34.78 47.23
C ARG A 4 -1.57 -34.80 45.71
N ALA A 5 -2.79 -34.63 45.22
CA ALA A 5 -3.07 -34.38 43.81
C ALA A 5 -2.68 -32.94 43.47
N GLY A 6 -1.65 -32.77 42.62
CA GLY A 6 -1.29 -31.46 42.06
C GLY A 6 -2.19 -31.14 40.90
N VAL A 7 -2.93 -30.06 41.00
CA VAL A 7 -3.71 -29.49 39.87
C VAL A 7 -2.80 -28.65 39.03
N LEU A 8 -2.49 -29.09 37.79
CA LEU A 8 -1.81 -28.32 36.77
C LEU A 8 -2.83 -27.38 36.12
N VAL A 9 -2.75 -26.10 36.44
CA VAL A 9 -3.48 -25.06 35.74
C VAL A 9 -2.71 -24.69 34.47
N ALA A 10 -3.19 -25.15 33.31
CA ALA A 10 -2.68 -24.71 32.02
C ALA A 10 -3.21 -23.31 31.72
N ALA A 11 -2.35 -22.29 31.79
CA ALA A 11 -2.69 -20.93 31.38
C ALA A 11 -2.72 -20.86 29.85
N LEU A 12 -3.92 -20.75 29.28
CA LEU A 12 -4.10 -20.39 27.87
C LEU A 12 -3.72 -18.91 27.70
N VAL A 13 -2.58 -18.65 27.09
CA VAL A 13 -2.21 -17.31 26.63
C VAL A 13 -2.95 -17.07 25.31
N ALA A 14 -4.13 -16.45 25.40
CA ALA A 14 -4.82 -15.93 24.23
C ALA A 14 -4.01 -14.76 23.69
N GLY A 15 -3.34 -14.95 22.54
CA GLY A 15 -2.64 -13.89 21.83
C GLY A 15 -3.64 -12.82 21.36
N ILE A 16 -3.65 -11.67 22.04
CA ILE A 16 -4.45 -10.52 21.62
C ILE A 16 -3.72 -9.89 20.44
N ALA A 17 -4.24 -10.09 19.21
CA ALA A 17 -3.77 -9.37 18.03
C ALA A 17 -3.96 -7.87 18.29
N SER A 18 -2.89 -7.07 18.17
CA SER A 18 -2.95 -5.63 18.39
C SER A 18 -3.94 -4.99 17.40
N PRO A 19 -4.79 -4.07 17.84
CA PRO A 19 -5.83 -3.46 16.98
C PRO A 19 -5.27 -2.76 15.72
N VAL A 20 -4.04 -2.26 15.77
CA VAL A 20 -3.34 -1.66 14.64
C VAL A 20 -3.13 -2.63 13.48
N MET A 21 -2.86 -3.92 13.77
CA MET A 21 -2.66 -4.94 12.74
C MET A 21 -3.94 -5.24 11.96
N ALA A 22 -5.10 -5.24 12.64
CA ALA A 22 -6.41 -5.47 12.02
C ALA A 22 -6.85 -4.30 11.12
N GLN A 23 -6.42 -3.07 11.43
CA GLN A 23 -6.73 -1.88 10.62
C GLN A 23 -5.97 -1.86 9.30
N ASP A 24 -4.70 -2.23 9.30
CA ASP A 24 -3.88 -2.32 8.11
C ASP A 24 -4.36 -3.40 7.12
N GLU A 25 -4.92 -4.49 7.64
CA GLU A 25 -5.41 -5.59 6.81
C GLU A 25 -6.51 -5.15 5.84
N ALA A 26 -7.29 -4.12 6.19
CA ALA A 26 -8.29 -3.56 5.30
C ALA A 26 -7.69 -2.96 4.01
N LEU A 27 -6.42 -2.56 4.02
CA LEU A 27 -5.72 -2.05 2.83
C LEU A 27 -4.97 -3.13 2.05
N LEU A 28 -4.56 -4.22 2.70
CA LEU A 28 -3.75 -5.25 2.05
C LEU A 28 -4.44 -5.86 0.84
N GLY A 29 -3.64 -6.21 -0.16
CA GLY A 29 -4.10 -6.86 -1.37
C GLY A 29 -3.98 -6.00 -2.61
N ARG A 30 -4.70 -6.39 -3.66
CA ARG A 30 -4.58 -5.77 -4.98
C ARG A 30 -5.64 -4.70 -5.21
N TRP A 31 -5.20 -3.59 -5.81
CA TRP A 31 -6.02 -2.45 -6.14
C TRP A 31 -5.83 -2.05 -7.59
N ARG A 32 -6.93 -1.83 -8.29
CA ARG A 32 -6.94 -1.34 -9.66
C ARG A 32 -6.86 0.19 -9.65
N THR A 33 -5.91 0.73 -10.38
CA THR A 33 -5.75 2.18 -10.57
C THR A 33 -6.49 2.65 -11.83
N PRO A 34 -6.93 3.92 -11.91
CA PRO A 34 -7.61 4.44 -13.08
C PRO A 34 -6.70 4.52 -14.32
N ALA A 35 -5.40 4.76 -14.10
CA ALA A 35 -4.45 4.85 -15.20
C ALA A 35 -4.08 3.47 -15.74
N GLN A 36 -4.17 3.29 -17.08
CA GLN A 36 -3.67 2.10 -17.79
C GLN A 36 -4.28 0.77 -17.32
N ASN A 37 -5.45 0.76 -16.68
CA ASN A 37 -5.94 -0.42 -15.96
C ASN A 37 -4.85 -1.06 -15.09
N GLY A 38 -4.05 -0.22 -14.45
CA GLY A 38 -2.96 -0.64 -13.60
C GLY A 38 -3.46 -1.41 -12.38
N VAL A 39 -2.64 -2.30 -11.89
CA VAL A 39 -2.86 -3.01 -10.63
C VAL A 39 -1.65 -2.81 -9.74
N VAL A 40 -1.90 -2.35 -8.53
CA VAL A 40 -0.89 -2.26 -7.48
C VAL A 40 -1.22 -3.26 -6.38
N ALA A 41 -0.20 -3.78 -5.71
CA ALA A 41 -0.34 -4.56 -4.49
C ALA A 41 0.04 -3.68 -3.30
N ILE A 42 -0.86 -3.56 -2.33
CA ILE A 42 -0.54 -2.99 -1.02
C ILE A 42 -0.10 -4.14 -0.12
N GLU A 43 1.08 -4.00 0.43
CA GLU A 43 1.76 -5.02 1.26
C GLU A 43 2.49 -4.37 2.43
N ARG A 44 2.87 -5.17 3.42
CA ARG A 44 3.69 -4.68 4.53
C ARG A 44 5.12 -4.43 4.07
N CYS A 45 5.67 -3.29 4.45
CA CYS A 45 7.06 -2.94 4.24
C CYS A 45 7.67 -2.42 5.57
N GLY A 46 8.12 -3.34 6.40
CA GLY A 46 8.50 -3.06 7.78
C GLY A 46 7.27 -2.77 8.63
N ALA A 47 7.30 -1.69 9.42
CA ALA A 47 6.19 -1.26 10.28
C ALA A 47 5.07 -0.50 9.53
N ALA A 48 5.27 -0.21 8.25
CA ALA A 48 4.34 0.55 7.42
C ALA A 48 3.80 -0.31 6.26
N LEU A 49 2.92 0.28 5.44
CA LEU A 49 2.44 -0.29 4.20
C LEU A 49 3.05 0.41 3.00
N CYS A 50 3.24 -0.33 1.92
CA CYS A 50 3.70 0.17 0.63
C CYS A 50 2.80 -0.35 -0.49
N ALA A 51 2.68 0.41 -1.58
CA ALA A 51 2.04 -0.07 -2.79
C ALA A 51 3.08 -0.26 -3.90
N ARG A 52 3.05 -1.42 -4.57
CA ARG A 52 3.93 -1.76 -5.69
C ARG A 52 3.13 -2.02 -6.95
N VAL A 53 3.66 -1.61 -8.09
CA VAL A 53 3.09 -1.92 -9.41
C VAL A 53 3.23 -3.42 -9.68
N VAL A 54 2.12 -4.09 -9.94
CA VAL A 54 2.10 -5.53 -10.30
C VAL A 54 1.70 -5.76 -11.74
N ASP A 55 0.79 -4.94 -12.30
CA ASP A 55 0.32 -5.05 -13.66
C ASP A 55 -0.13 -3.69 -14.22
N ALA A 56 -0.14 -3.55 -15.54
CA ALA A 56 -0.71 -2.44 -16.30
C ALA A 56 -0.85 -2.84 -17.75
N ALA A 57 -1.71 -2.15 -18.52
CA ALA A 57 -1.84 -2.40 -19.96
C ALA A 57 -0.48 -2.29 -20.68
N ALA A 58 0.31 -1.28 -20.33
CA ALA A 58 1.63 -1.09 -20.88
C ALA A 58 2.61 -2.23 -20.52
N LEU A 59 2.55 -2.77 -19.30
CA LEU A 59 3.37 -3.92 -18.88
C LEU A 59 2.95 -5.23 -19.53
N ARG A 60 1.68 -5.39 -19.91
CA ARG A 60 1.23 -6.54 -20.70
C ARG A 60 1.74 -6.50 -22.13
N ALA A 61 1.91 -5.30 -22.69
CA ALA A 61 2.51 -5.09 -24.02
C ALA A 61 4.05 -5.25 -23.98
N ASP A 62 4.70 -4.69 -22.95
CA ASP A 62 6.15 -4.78 -22.74
C ASP A 62 6.46 -4.93 -21.24
N PRO A 63 6.74 -6.18 -20.77
CA PRO A 63 7.05 -6.43 -19.36
C PRO A 63 8.37 -5.78 -18.87
N TYR A 64 9.21 -5.34 -19.79
CA TYR A 64 10.50 -4.72 -19.49
C TYR A 64 10.46 -3.19 -19.47
N GLN A 65 9.28 -2.59 -19.47
CA GLN A 65 9.10 -1.16 -19.41
C GLN A 65 9.94 -0.52 -18.31
N ARG A 66 10.59 0.59 -18.67
CA ARG A 66 11.41 1.42 -17.78
C ARG A 66 10.65 2.69 -17.40
N ASP A 67 11.06 3.27 -16.30
CA ASP A 67 10.50 4.50 -15.73
C ASP A 67 11.01 5.75 -16.49
N VAL A 68 10.85 5.74 -17.82
CA VAL A 68 11.44 6.74 -18.73
C VAL A 68 10.93 8.16 -18.51
N ARG A 69 9.75 8.31 -17.87
CA ARG A 69 9.16 9.62 -17.57
C ARG A 69 9.63 10.21 -16.25
N ASN A 70 10.46 9.48 -15.50
CA ASN A 70 10.99 10.00 -14.25
C ASN A 70 11.73 11.32 -14.49
N ARG A 71 11.49 12.31 -13.64
CA ARG A 71 12.17 13.61 -13.71
C ARG A 71 13.66 13.51 -13.40
N ASP A 72 14.03 12.56 -12.51
CA ASP A 72 15.43 12.23 -12.26
C ASP A 72 15.95 11.26 -13.35
N PRO A 73 16.89 11.71 -14.20
CA PRO A 73 17.46 10.86 -15.24
C PRO A 73 18.11 9.57 -14.72
N ALA A 74 18.67 9.61 -13.50
CA ALA A 74 19.30 8.45 -12.88
C ALA A 74 18.32 7.31 -12.56
N LEU A 75 17.01 7.61 -12.44
CA LEU A 75 15.98 6.65 -12.14
C LEU A 75 15.24 6.11 -13.38
N ARG A 76 15.50 6.65 -14.57
CA ARG A 76 14.78 6.28 -15.81
C ARG A 76 15.05 4.86 -16.28
N SER A 77 16.15 4.25 -15.86
CA SER A 77 16.51 2.87 -16.22
C SER A 77 15.86 1.81 -15.34
N ARG A 78 15.25 2.19 -14.21
CA ARG A 78 14.61 1.22 -13.30
C ARG A 78 13.35 0.64 -13.93
N PRO A 79 13.02 -0.64 -13.64
CA PRO A 79 11.80 -1.25 -14.16
C PRO A 79 10.55 -0.66 -13.50
N VAL A 80 9.47 -0.52 -14.29
CA VAL A 80 8.14 -0.11 -13.76
C VAL A 80 7.49 -1.25 -13.00
N LYS A 81 7.64 -2.49 -13.47
CA LYS A 81 7.12 -3.67 -12.75
C LYS A 81 7.83 -3.80 -11.40
N GLY A 82 7.08 -3.91 -10.33
CA GLY A 82 7.60 -3.97 -8.96
C GLY A 82 7.97 -2.61 -8.35
N LEU A 83 7.81 -1.52 -9.12
CA LEU A 83 8.11 -0.17 -8.62
C LEU A 83 7.19 0.20 -7.46
N THR A 84 7.79 0.69 -6.37
CA THR A 84 7.02 1.22 -5.24
C THR A 84 6.47 2.60 -5.57
N VAL A 85 5.15 2.72 -5.59
CA VAL A 85 4.41 3.95 -5.94
C VAL A 85 3.80 4.66 -4.74
N VAL A 86 3.63 3.96 -3.63
CA VAL A 86 3.26 4.55 -2.32
C VAL A 86 4.22 3.99 -1.27
N ARG A 87 4.81 4.88 -0.48
CA ARG A 87 5.74 4.51 0.59
C ARG A 87 5.20 4.90 1.94
N ALA A 88 5.59 4.12 2.95
CA ALA A 88 5.43 4.44 4.37
C ALA A 88 4.00 4.84 4.79
N ALA A 89 2.98 4.15 4.25
CA ALA A 89 1.60 4.37 4.67
C ALA A 89 1.40 3.83 6.09
N SER A 90 0.93 4.70 6.98
CA SER A 90 0.65 4.38 8.38
C SER A 90 -0.57 5.14 8.90
N GLY A 91 -1.30 4.53 9.83
CA GLY A 91 -2.51 5.12 10.41
C GLY A 91 -3.65 4.11 10.53
N GLY A 92 -4.84 4.48 10.12
CA GLY A 92 -6.09 3.71 10.25
C GLY A 92 -7.04 4.33 11.26
N PRO A 93 -8.24 3.81 11.43
CA PRO A 93 -8.81 2.66 10.71
C PRO A 93 -9.27 2.96 9.28
N CYS A 94 -9.51 4.21 8.91
CA CYS A 94 -10.02 4.58 7.58
C CYS A 94 -9.08 5.50 6.80
N VAL A 95 -8.11 6.13 7.48
CA VAL A 95 -7.19 7.10 6.88
C VAL A 95 -5.75 6.75 7.27
N TRP A 96 -4.90 6.66 6.27
CA TRP A 96 -3.45 6.48 6.42
C TRP A 96 -2.72 7.66 5.78
N THR A 97 -1.74 8.21 6.47
CA THR A 97 -0.77 9.12 5.86
C THR A 97 0.31 8.31 5.17
N ALA A 98 0.77 8.79 4.03
CA ALA A 98 1.79 8.13 3.22
C ALA A 98 2.75 9.14 2.59
N GLY A 99 3.90 8.68 2.18
CA GLY A 99 4.83 9.46 1.38
C GLY A 99 6.25 8.87 1.35
N PRO A 100 6.94 9.09 0.25
CA PRO A 100 6.47 9.73 -0.99
C PRO A 100 5.52 8.85 -1.82
N LEU A 101 4.71 9.52 -2.65
CA LEU A 101 3.90 8.90 -3.70
C LEU A 101 4.55 9.18 -5.06
N TYR A 102 4.37 8.26 -6.01
CA TYR A 102 4.91 8.39 -7.36
C TYR A 102 3.97 7.80 -8.41
N ASP A 103 3.83 8.51 -9.53
CA ASP A 103 3.06 8.08 -10.68
C ASP A 103 4.00 7.87 -11.88
N PRO A 104 4.31 6.63 -12.27
CA PRO A 104 5.21 6.35 -13.40
C PRO A 104 4.62 6.76 -14.75
N ASP A 105 3.29 6.86 -14.89
CA ASP A 105 2.65 7.28 -16.14
C ASP A 105 2.88 8.75 -16.46
N SER A 106 2.95 9.59 -15.44
CA SER A 106 3.22 11.03 -15.59
C SER A 106 4.65 11.43 -15.23
N GLY A 107 5.38 10.58 -14.50
CA GLY A 107 6.67 10.89 -13.91
C GLY A 107 6.59 11.88 -12.74
N GLN A 108 5.40 12.11 -12.21
CA GLN A 108 5.16 13.03 -11.10
C GLN A 108 5.19 12.32 -9.76
N GLY A 109 5.75 12.99 -8.76
CA GLY A 109 5.76 12.55 -7.38
C GLY A 109 5.08 13.55 -6.46
N ALA A 110 4.68 13.08 -5.29
CA ALA A 110 4.20 13.88 -4.17
C ALA A 110 4.95 13.48 -2.91
N ALA A 111 5.45 14.45 -2.15
CA ALA A 111 6.21 14.17 -0.93
C ALA A 111 5.33 13.54 0.15
N THR A 112 4.07 13.92 0.20
CA THR A 112 3.08 13.44 1.17
C THR A 112 1.74 13.16 0.51
N GLY A 113 0.95 12.29 1.12
CA GLY A 113 -0.39 11.99 0.69
C GLY A 113 -1.20 11.27 1.75
N THR A 114 -2.42 10.95 1.40
CA THR A 114 -3.33 10.17 2.24
C THR A 114 -4.00 9.08 1.42
N LEU A 115 -4.21 7.94 2.08
CA LEU A 115 -5.05 6.87 1.61
C LEU A 115 -6.29 6.84 2.50
N THR A 116 -7.46 6.96 1.90
CA THR A 116 -8.74 6.94 2.62
C THR A 116 -9.60 5.79 2.11
N LEU A 117 -9.88 4.82 2.98
CA LEU A 117 -10.78 3.72 2.67
C LEU A 117 -12.22 4.23 2.74
N VAL A 118 -12.80 4.57 1.59
CA VAL A 118 -14.16 5.14 1.48
C VAL A 118 -15.24 4.05 1.44
N ALA A 119 -14.87 2.83 1.06
CA ALA A 119 -15.69 1.62 1.10
C ALA A 119 -14.75 0.42 1.11
N PRO A 120 -15.19 -0.80 1.48
CA PRO A 120 -14.32 -1.99 1.49
C PRO A 120 -13.61 -2.28 0.18
N ASP A 121 -14.18 -1.82 -0.94
CA ASP A 121 -13.67 -2.01 -2.30
C ASP A 121 -13.22 -0.70 -2.98
N ARG A 122 -13.22 0.43 -2.27
CA ARG A 122 -12.83 1.75 -2.81
C ARG A 122 -11.87 2.48 -1.90
N LEU A 123 -10.76 2.91 -2.47
CA LEU A 123 -9.67 3.61 -1.81
C LEU A 123 -9.41 4.94 -2.53
N ALA A 124 -9.57 6.04 -1.84
CA ALA A 124 -9.15 7.35 -2.33
C ALA A 124 -7.68 7.56 -1.99
N VAL A 125 -6.85 7.79 -3.02
CA VAL A 125 -5.41 8.06 -2.90
C VAL A 125 -5.17 9.51 -3.31
N ARG A 126 -4.77 10.33 -2.34
CA ARG A 126 -4.51 11.76 -2.54
C ARG A 126 -3.03 12.04 -2.36
N GLY A 127 -2.41 12.66 -3.36
CA GLY A 127 -1.04 13.17 -3.29
C GLY A 127 -1.02 14.68 -3.47
N CYS A 128 -0.15 15.36 -2.72
CA CYS A 128 0.01 16.81 -2.78
C CYS A 128 1.46 17.16 -3.10
N ILE A 129 1.68 17.92 -4.18
CA ILE A 129 2.99 18.47 -4.53
C ILE A 129 3.28 19.80 -3.84
N ALA A 130 2.23 20.50 -3.40
CA ALA A 130 2.26 21.70 -2.56
C ALA A 130 0.99 21.75 -1.73
N ARG A 131 0.90 22.66 -0.74
CA ARG A 131 -0.22 22.72 0.22
C ARG A 131 -1.61 22.69 -0.41
N LEU A 132 -1.78 23.28 -1.61
CA LEU A 132 -3.06 23.40 -2.31
C LEU A 132 -3.10 22.66 -3.65
N LEU A 133 -1.98 22.08 -4.09
CA LEU A 133 -1.88 21.35 -5.36
C LEU A 133 -1.93 19.84 -5.08
N CYS A 134 -3.13 19.37 -4.85
CA CYS A 134 -3.38 17.95 -4.57
C CYS A 134 -4.17 17.31 -5.71
N ARG A 135 -3.88 16.05 -5.97
CA ARG A 135 -4.63 15.20 -6.91
C ARG A 135 -5.12 13.98 -6.17
N THR A 136 -6.38 13.63 -6.41
CA THR A 136 -6.99 12.41 -5.84
C THR A 136 -7.32 11.45 -6.96
N GLN A 137 -6.96 10.18 -6.77
CA GLN A 137 -7.38 9.05 -7.59
C GLN A 137 -8.25 8.11 -6.75
N THR A 138 -9.24 7.49 -7.37
CA THR A 138 -10.00 6.40 -6.74
C THR A 138 -9.48 5.08 -7.27
N TRP A 139 -8.99 4.24 -6.36
CA TRP A 139 -8.61 2.87 -6.66
C TRP A 139 -9.72 1.92 -6.24
N THR A 140 -9.93 0.86 -7.00
CA THR A 140 -10.93 -0.15 -6.70
C THR A 140 -10.27 -1.49 -6.41
N ARG A 141 -10.89 -2.29 -5.53
CA ARG A 141 -10.35 -3.61 -5.18
C ARG A 141 -10.28 -4.47 -6.44
N ALA A 142 -9.09 -5.01 -6.75
CA ALA A 142 -8.91 -5.98 -7.81
C ALA A 142 -9.19 -7.39 -7.27
N ARG A 143 -9.98 -8.15 -8.01
CA ARG A 143 -10.26 -9.56 -7.73
C ARG A 143 -9.21 -10.45 -8.36
#